data_077632db28e870ecd71fe353447eaf94
#
_entry.id   077632db28e870ecd71fe353447eaf94
#
_cell.length_a   1.000
_cell.length_b   1.000
_cell.length_c   1.000
_cell.angle_alpha   90.00
_cell.angle_beta   90.00
_cell.angle_gamma   90.00
#
_symmetry.space_group_name_H-M   'P 1'
#
loop_
_entity.id
_entity.type
_entity.pdbx_description
1 polymer ?
#
loop_
_entity_poly.entity_id
_entity_poly.type
_entity_poly.pdbx_seq_one_letter_code
_entity_poly.pdbx_strand_id
1 'polypeptide(L)'
;MKIIVSIKQVPDTSGKVAVNPDGTLNRASMQTITNPDDMNALEAALKIKDATGCKVTVVTMGPPPAAGMLREALAMGADEAYLVSAREFGGSDTYATSQILAAALSTLGVEKDDIVMCGRQAIDGDTAQVGPQIAEKLHLPQITYAAEITKNGDEVTVKRMLEDGYMTIKVQTPCLLTCIKELNEPRYMSVGGVFEAYGKPLTTLGYEDLKDDPLIDATTIGLKGSPTNIFKSFTPPQKGVGMMLEGDGKETCEKLAGILAAKHII
;
A
#
# COMPACT_ATOMS: atom_id res chain seq x y z
N MET A 1 12.86 -12.33 -14.83
CA MET A 1 11.61 -11.74 -14.29
C MET A 1 11.66 -11.79 -12.77
N LYS A 2 11.41 -10.69 -12.14
CA LYS A 2 11.10 -10.57 -10.71
C LYS A 2 9.84 -9.74 -10.53
N ILE A 3 9.19 -9.90 -9.39
CA ILE A 3 8.08 -9.06 -8.98
C ILE A 3 8.52 -8.31 -7.73
N ILE A 4 8.45 -6.98 -7.76
CA ILE A 4 8.80 -6.14 -6.62
C ILE A 4 7.51 -5.64 -6.01
N VAL A 5 7.28 -5.95 -4.73
CA VAL A 5 6.07 -5.56 -4.01
C VAL A 5 6.42 -4.51 -2.96
N SER A 6 5.87 -3.30 -3.13
CA SER A 6 5.96 -2.27 -2.10
C SER A 6 4.85 -2.48 -1.08
N ILE A 7 5.23 -2.61 0.20
CA ILE A 7 4.31 -2.82 1.33
C ILE A 7 4.54 -1.76 2.40
N LYS A 8 3.50 -1.40 3.14
CA LYS A 8 3.57 -0.39 4.20
C LYS A 8 3.11 -0.93 5.54
N GLN A 9 3.83 -0.59 6.58
CA GLN A 9 3.37 -0.78 7.96
C GLN A 9 2.41 0.35 8.33
N VAL A 10 1.22 -0.01 8.78
CA VAL A 10 0.15 0.93 9.16
C VAL A 10 -0.35 0.64 10.57
N PRO A 11 -0.92 1.63 11.28
CA PRO A 11 -1.59 1.37 12.55
C PRO A 11 -2.75 0.39 12.37
N ASP A 12 -2.90 -0.53 13.32
CA ASP A 12 -4.09 -1.39 13.39
C ASP A 12 -5.28 -0.56 13.86
N THR A 13 -6.23 -0.31 12.96
CA THR A 13 -7.45 0.45 13.24
C THR A 13 -8.56 -0.40 13.84
N SER A 14 -8.40 -1.73 13.94
CA SER A 14 -9.37 -2.63 14.59
C SER A 14 -9.34 -2.52 16.11
N GLY A 15 -8.24 -2.02 16.68
CA GLY A 15 -8.03 -1.82 18.11
C GLY A 15 -8.44 -0.42 18.60
N LYS A 16 -8.26 -0.19 19.91
CA LYS A 16 -8.44 1.16 20.48
C LYS A 16 -7.31 2.06 20.01
N VAL A 17 -7.66 3.13 19.31
CA VAL A 17 -6.71 4.19 18.94
C VAL A 17 -6.25 4.89 20.24
N ALA A 18 -5.00 4.73 20.59
CA ALA A 18 -4.42 5.43 21.74
C ALA A 18 -4.13 6.89 21.36
N VAL A 19 -4.63 7.82 22.17
CA VAL A 19 -4.45 9.26 21.98
C VAL A 19 -3.68 9.82 23.17
N ASN A 20 -2.68 10.64 22.92
CA ASN A 20 -1.94 11.36 23.95
C ASN A 20 -2.84 12.42 24.62
N PRO A 21 -2.51 12.90 25.84
CA PRO A 21 -3.28 13.94 26.51
C PRO A 21 -3.45 15.25 25.71
N ASP A 22 -2.55 15.52 24.78
CA ASP A 22 -2.58 16.68 23.86
C ASP A 22 -3.47 16.46 22.61
N GLY A 23 -4.12 15.28 22.51
CA GLY A 23 -4.96 14.92 21.36
C GLY A 23 -4.22 14.35 20.16
N THR A 24 -2.90 14.19 20.23
CA THR A 24 -2.11 13.53 19.16
C THR A 24 -2.19 12.02 19.26
N LEU A 25 -2.00 11.32 18.14
CA LEU A 25 -1.96 9.85 18.12
C LEU A 25 -0.71 9.34 18.84
N ASN A 26 -0.92 8.47 19.82
CA ASN A 26 0.18 7.75 20.47
C ASN A 26 0.62 6.54 19.63
N ARG A 27 1.40 6.81 18.60
CA ARG A 27 1.86 5.77 17.66
C ARG A 27 2.73 4.69 18.33
N ALA A 28 3.41 5.03 19.41
CA ALA A 28 4.30 4.09 20.10
C ALA A 28 3.54 2.97 20.83
N SER A 29 2.27 3.20 21.20
CA SER A 29 1.42 2.22 21.88
C SER A 29 0.41 1.54 20.95
N MET A 30 0.38 1.90 19.66
CA MET A 30 -0.51 1.27 18.69
C MET A 30 0.13 0.00 18.12
N GLN A 31 -0.64 -1.06 18.07
CA GLN A 31 -0.26 -2.21 17.25
C GLN A 31 -0.22 -1.80 15.78
N THR A 32 0.70 -2.38 15.06
CA THR A 32 0.88 -2.12 13.63
C THR A 32 0.69 -3.41 12.84
N ILE A 33 0.14 -3.29 11.66
CA ILE A 33 -0.09 -4.40 10.72
C ILE A 33 0.49 -4.03 9.36
N THR A 34 0.67 -5.03 8.51
CA THR A 34 0.87 -4.78 7.08
C THR A 34 -0.42 -4.22 6.49
N ASN A 35 -0.31 -3.19 5.65
CA ASN A 35 -1.47 -2.62 4.98
C ASN A 35 -2.25 -3.69 4.20
N PRO A 36 -3.58 -3.81 4.40
CA PRO A 36 -4.37 -4.90 3.82
C PRO A 36 -4.29 -4.99 2.30
N ASP A 37 -4.42 -3.87 1.58
CA ASP A 37 -4.33 -3.88 0.11
C ASP A 37 -2.92 -4.30 -0.38
N ASP A 38 -1.86 -4.03 0.39
CA ASP A 38 -0.49 -4.48 0.08
C ASP A 38 -0.35 -5.99 0.29
N MET A 39 -1.08 -6.58 1.24
CA MET A 39 -1.12 -8.03 1.41
C MET A 39 -1.76 -8.71 0.20
N ASN A 40 -2.77 -8.11 -0.42
CA ASN A 40 -3.35 -8.61 -1.67
C ASN A 40 -2.36 -8.51 -2.84
N ALA A 41 -1.56 -7.43 -2.90
CA ALA A 41 -0.49 -7.29 -3.88
C ALA A 41 0.60 -8.38 -3.69
N LEU A 42 1.01 -8.62 -2.44
CA LEU A 42 1.97 -9.67 -2.11
C LEU A 42 1.44 -11.07 -2.50
N GLU A 43 0.20 -11.39 -2.16
CA GLU A 43 -0.41 -12.68 -2.54
C GLU A 43 -0.49 -12.84 -4.06
N ALA A 44 -0.83 -11.79 -4.81
CA ALA A 44 -0.82 -11.85 -6.27
C ALA A 44 0.56 -12.16 -6.82
N ALA A 45 1.60 -11.51 -6.28
CA ALA A 45 2.99 -11.79 -6.65
C ALA A 45 3.40 -13.24 -6.32
N LEU A 46 3.01 -13.75 -5.15
CA LEU A 46 3.30 -15.12 -4.73
C LEU A 46 2.57 -16.16 -5.60
N LYS A 47 1.32 -15.92 -6.01
CA LYS A 47 0.59 -16.78 -6.95
C LYS A 47 1.28 -16.83 -8.32
N ILE A 48 1.77 -15.70 -8.82
CA ILE A 48 2.55 -15.68 -10.06
C ILE A 48 3.87 -16.45 -9.87
N LYS A 49 4.54 -16.26 -8.73
CA LYS A 49 5.75 -17.04 -8.40
C LYS A 49 5.48 -18.53 -8.36
N ASP A 50 4.40 -18.99 -7.75
CA ASP A 50 4.03 -20.41 -7.68
C ASP A 50 3.86 -21.00 -9.09
N ALA A 51 3.33 -20.22 -10.04
CA ALA A 51 3.10 -20.65 -11.40
C ALA A 51 4.34 -20.58 -12.31
N THR A 52 5.28 -19.64 -12.04
CA THR A 52 6.38 -19.32 -12.97
C THR A 52 7.78 -19.55 -12.41
N GLY A 53 7.92 -19.67 -11.09
CA GLY A 53 9.21 -19.74 -10.41
C GLY A 53 9.93 -18.38 -10.35
N CYS A 54 9.27 -17.27 -10.62
CA CYS A 54 9.88 -15.94 -10.57
C CYS A 54 10.30 -15.55 -9.15
N LYS A 55 11.22 -14.60 -9.05
CA LYS A 55 11.63 -14.03 -7.75
C LYS A 55 10.63 -12.99 -7.27
N VAL A 56 10.30 -13.02 -5.99
CA VAL A 56 9.49 -11.98 -5.33
C VAL A 56 10.34 -11.22 -4.31
N THR A 57 10.49 -9.93 -4.55
CA THR A 57 11.22 -8.97 -3.70
C THR A 57 10.22 -8.06 -3.01
N VAL A 58 10.31 -7.89 -1.69
CA VAL A 58 9.47 -6.93 -0.96
C VAL A 58 10.26 -5.71 -0.51
N VAL A 59 9.64 -4.54 -0.62
CA VAL A 59 10.25 -3.25 -0.26
C VAL A 59 9.30 -2.49 0.65
N THR A 60 9.83 -1.88 1.70
CA THR A 60 9.08 -0.92 2.51
C THR A 60 9.94 0.30 2.82
N MET A 61 9.32 1.48 2.87
CA MET A 61 9.92 2.67 3.45
C MET A 61 9.32 2.88 4.83
N GLY A 62 10.17 2.88 5.84
CA GLY A 62 9.70 3.02 7.22
C GLY A 62 10.81 3.04 8.27
N PRO A 63 10.44 3.18 9.54
CA PRO A 63 11.37 3.11 10.65
C PRO A 63 11.90 1.66 10.83
N PRO A 64 13.03 1.46 11.55
CA PRO A 64 13.63 0.14 11.76
C PRO A 64 12.68 -0.96 12.23
N PRO A 65 11.64 -0.71 13.06
CA PRO A 65 10.69 -1.76 13.45
C PRO A 65 9.88 -2.36 12.30
N ALA A 66 9.78 -1.69 11.15
CA ALA A 66 9.12 -2.23 9.96
C ALA A 66 9.82 -3.49 9.39
N ALA A 67 11.06 -3.78 9.82
CA ALA A 67 11.74 -5.03 9.52
C ALA A 67 10.94 -6.27 9.99
N GLY A 68 10.14 -6.16 11.04
CA GLY A 68 9.25 -7.24 11.51
C GLY A 68 8.24 -7.64 10.44
N MET A 69 7.55 -6.66 9.87
CA MET A 69 6.60 -6.85 8.77
C MET A 69 7.28 -7.48 7.53
N LEU A 70 8.50 -7.06 7.20
CA LEU A 70 9.26 -7.67 6.10
C LEU A 70 9.58 -9.15 6.37
N ARG A 71 9.85 -9.54 7.63
CA ARG A 71 10.04 -10.94 8.02
C ARG A 71 8.75 -11.75 7.84
N GLU A 72 7.59 -11.18 8.10
CA GLU A 72 6.29 -11.81 7.81
C GLU A 72 6.10 -12.05 6.31
N ALA A 73 6.41 -11.07 5.47
CA ALA A 73 6.36 -11.22 4.01
C ALA A 73 7.32 -12.31 3.49
N LEU A 74 8.54 -12.39 4.07
CA LEU A 74 9.49 -13.46 3.78
C LEU A 74 8.96 -14.84 4.23
N ALA A 75 8.26 -14.90 5.35
CA ALA A 75 7.63 -16.13 5.85
C ALA A 75 6.45 -16.59 4.99
N MET A 76 5.74 -15.66 4.35
CA MET A 76 4.68 -15.95 3.38
C MET A 76 5.22 -16.52 2.04
N GLY A 77 6.49 -16.31 1.73
CA GLY A 77 7.12 -16.89 0.55
C GLY A 77 7.91 -15.91 -0.33
N ALA A 78 8.07 -14.64 0.06
CA ALA A 78 8.99 -13.74 -0.62
C ALA A 78 10.46 -14.24 -0.48
N ASP A 79 11.31 -13.86 -1.42
CA ASP A 79 12.69 -14.35 -1.52
C ASP A 79 13.68 -13.45 -0.81
N GLU A 80 13.47 -12.14 -0.89
CA GLU A 80 14.30 -11.11 -0.26
C GLU A 80 13.48 -9.89 0.10
N ALA A 81 14.00 -9.08 1.00
CA ALA A 81 13.34 -7.89 1.50
C ALA A 81 14.30 -6.70 1.62
N TYR A 82 13.77 -5.50 1.39
CA TYR A 82 14.50 -4.26 1.52
C TYR A 82 13.74 -3.28 2.41
N LEU A 83 14.44 -2.78 3.43
CA LEU A 83 13.97 -1.71 4.30
C LEU A 83 14.62 -0.39 3.87
N VAL A 84 13.86 0.53 3.33
CA VAL A 84 14.32 1.89 3.01
C VAL A 84 14.13 2.75 4.25
N SER A 85 15.23 3.07 4.93
CA SER A 85 15.15 3.72 6.25
C SER A 85 16.31 4.68 6.49
N ALA A 86 15.99 5.95 6.65
CA ALA A 86 16.92 7.01 7.06
C ALA A 86 16.15 8.12 7.79
N ARG A 87 16.85 8.93 8.58
CA ARG A 87 16.25 10.10 9.25
C ARG A 87 15.76 11.14 8.25
N GLU A 88 16.49 11.30 7.16
CA GLU A 88 16.20 12.21 6.04
C GLU A 88 14.88 11.89 5.35
N PHE A 89 14.41 10.64 5.42
CA PHE A 89 13.14 10.19 4.84
C PHE A 89 11.94 10.43 5.75
N GLY A 90 12.17 10.79 7.01
CA GLY A 90 11.12 10.97 8.01
C GLY A 90 10.18 12.13 7.67
N GLY A 91 8.87 11.92 7.89
CA GLY A 91 7.84 12.94 7.66
C GLY A 91 7.47 13.19 6.19
N SER A 92 7.92 12.32 5.27
CA SER A 92 7.58 12.38 3.84
C SER A 92 6.08 12.25 3.62
N ASP A 93 5.53 13.13 2.78
CA ASP A 93 4.21 12.95 2.18
C ASP A 93 4.25 11.96 1.00
N THR A 94 3.18 11.85 0.23
CA THR A 94 3.11 10.92 -0.91
C THR A 94 4.12 11.26 -2.01
N TYR A 95 4.38 12.55 -2.25
CA TYR A 95 5.34 13.00 -3.24
C TYR A 95 6.76 12.59 -2.85
N ALA A 96 7.21 12.97 -1.67
CA ALA A 96 8.54 12.63 -1.18
C ALA A 96 8.73 11.11 -1.00
N THR A 97 7.70 10.40 -0.50
CA THR A 97 7.71 8.95 -0.38
C THR A 97 7.89 8.27 -1.74
N SER A 98 7.17 8.71 -2.77
CA SER A 98 7.30 8.13 -4.11
C SER A 98 8.66 8.40 -4.75
N GLN A 99 9.30 9.55 -4.44
CA GLN A 99 10.67 9.85 -4.86
C GLN A 99 11.67 8.82 -4.29
N ILE A 100 11.62 8.64 -2.98
CA ILE A 100 12.51 7.73 -2.26
C ILE A 100 12.30 6.28 -2.68
N LEU A 101 11.04 5.84 -2.81
CA LEU A 101 10.74 4.48 -3.25
C LEU A 101 11.14 4.26 -4.72
N ALA A 102 10.94 5.23 -5.62
CA ALA A 102 11.37 5.12 -7.00
C ALA A 102 12.90 5.01 -7.10
N ALA A 103 13.66 5.80 -6.33
CA ALA A 103 15.13 5.69 -6.25
C ALA A 103 15.57 4.31 -5.73
N ALA A 104 14.91 3.80 -4.68
CA ALA A 104 15.18 2.46 -4.18
C ALA A 104 14.91 1.39 -5.25
N LEU A 105 13.79 1.49 -5.98
CA LEU A 105 13.46 0.58 -7.07
C LEU A 105 14.45 0.68 -8.23
N SER A 106 14.94 1.88 -8.57
CA SER A 106 16.03 2.07 -9.54
C SER A 106 17.31 1.36 -9.10
N THR A 107 17.66 1.48 -7.83
CA THR A 107 18.83 0.80 -7.24
C THR A 107 18.70 -0.72 -7.29
N LEU A 108 17.49 -1.25 -7.05
CA LEU A 108 17.21 -2.69 -7.19
C LEU A 108 17.17 -3.15 -8.65
N GLY A 109 17.12 -2.22 -9.59
CA GLY A 109 17.02 -2.44 -11.03
C GLY A 109 15.66 -3.02 -11.41
N VAL A 110 14.84 -2.29 -12.13
CA VAL A 110 13.61 -2.80 -12.76
C VAL A 110 13.93 -3.21 -14.19
N GLU A 111 13.88 -4.50 -14.44
CA GLU A 111 14.23 -5.11 -15.73
C GLU A 111 13.00 -5.14 -16.66
N LYS A 112 13.25 -5.39 -17.96
CA LYS A 112 12.21 -5.43 -19.01
C LYS A 112 11.00 -6.33 -18.68
N ASP A 113 11.24 -7.46 -17.99
CA ASP A 113 10.20 -8.48 -17.74
C ASP A 113 9.58 -8.36 -16.34
N ASP A 114 9.93 -7.31 -15.59
CA ASP A 114 9.57 -7.17 -14.18
C ASP A 114 8.20 -6.50 -14.00
N ILE A 115 7.57 -6.77 -12.86
CA ILE A 115 6.33 -6.14 -12.44
C ILE A 115 6.54 -5.50 -11.07
N VAL A 116 6.15 -4.24 -10.92
CA VAL A 116 6.07 -3.57 -9.63
C VAL A 116 4.63 -3.62 -9.17
N MET A 117 4.40 -4.01 -7.91
CA MET A 117 3.06 -4.10 -7.32
C MET A 117 3.01 -3.36 -5.99
N CYS A 118 1.88 -2.81 -5.64
CA CYS A 118 1.55 -2.30 -4.31
C CYS A 118 0.02 -2.38 -4.10
N GLY A 119 -0.43 -2.15 -2.90
CA GLY A 119 -1.85 -1.92 -2.64
C GLY A 119 -2.33 -0.63 -3.30
N ARG A 120 -3.63 -0.51 -3.49
CA ARG A 120 -4.26 0.71 -3.99
C ARG A 120 -3.90 1.92 -3.14
N GLN A 121 -3.98 1.77 -1.82
CA GLN A 121 -3.71 2.83 -0.85
C GLN A 121 -3.34 2.25 0.51
N ALA A 122 -2.76 3.09 1.37
CA ALA A 122 -2.55 2.77 2.78
C ALA A 122 -3.76 3.27 3.59
N ILE A 123 -4.27 2.42 4.51
CA ILE A 123 -5.47 2.71 5.31
C ILE A 123 -5.31 3.85 6.32
N ASP A 124 -4.10 4.31 6.57
CA ASP A 124 -3.81 5.44 7.47
C ASP A 124 -3.84 6.81 6.78
N GLY A 125 -3.73 6.86 5.46
CA GLY A 125 -3.68 8.10 4.69
C GLY A 125 -4.72 8.21 3.57
N ASP A 126 -5.22 7.10 3.07
CA ASP A 126 -6.28 6.97 2.04
C ASP A 126 -6.08 7.81 0.76
N THR A 127 -4.83 8.05 0.36
CA THR A 127 -4.54 8.95 -0.77
C THR A 127 -4.53 8.27 -2.13
N ALA A 128 -4.24 6.96 -2.20
CA ALA A 128 -4.09 6.17 -3.43
C ALA A 128 -3.10 6.78 -4.46
N GLN A 129 -2.06 7.49 -4.01
CA GLN A 129 -1.16 8.27 -4.86
C GLN A 129 0.22 7.66 -5.06
N VAL A 130 0.77 6.97 -4.04
CA VAL A 130 2.18 6.55 -4.04
C VAL A 130 2.50 5.61 -5.20
N GLY A 131 1.67 4.59 -5.45
CA GLY A 131 1.86 3.68 -6.59
C GLY A 131 1.92 4.40 -7.94
N PRO A 132 0.88 5.17 -8.32
CA PRO A 132 0.90 5.97 -9.53
C PRO A 132 2.08 6.94 -9.66
N GLN A 133 2.48 7.59 -8.56
CA GLN A 133 3.62 8.50 -8.56
C GLN A 133 4.95 7.77 -8.74
N ILE A 134 5.12 6.56 -8.20
CA ILE A 134 6.29 5.72 -8.47
C ILE A 134 6.34 5.35 -9.96
N ALA A 135 5.22 4.94 -10.55
CA ALA A 135 5.15 4.58 -11.96
C ALA A 135 5.57 5.75 -12.86
N GLU A 136 5.08 6.96 -12.58
CA GLU A 136 5.45 8.17 -13.31
C GLU A 136 6.94 8.46 -13.22
N LYS A 137 7.53 8.37 -12.02
CA LYS A 137 8.97 8.64 -11.80
C LYS A 137 9.88 7.62 -12.47
N LEU A 138 9.43 6.39 -12.60
CA LEU A 138 10.17 5.31 -13.27
C LEU A 138 9.76 5.16 -14.75
N HIS A 139 8.88 6.02 -15.26
CA HIS A 139 8.33 5.95 -16.63
C HIS A 139 7.73 4.59 -16.97
N LEU A 140 7.06 3.97 -15.99
CA LEU A 140 6.39 2.69 -16.15
C LEU A 140 4.92 2.89 -16.55
N PRO A 141 4.40 2.13 -17.51
CA PRO A 141 2.97 2.02 -17.69
C PRO A 141 2.34 1.47 -16.41
N GLN A 142 1.11 1.93 -16.08
CA GLN A 142 0.47 1.55 -14.83
C GLN A 142 -1.00 1.20 -15.03
N ILE A 143 -1.49 0.25 -14.21
CA ILE A 143 -2.90 -0.05 -14.08
C ILE A 143 -3.26 -0.06 -12.60
N THR A 144 -4.23 0.77 -12.23
CA THR A 144 -4.72 0.90 -10.86
C THR A 144 -5.96 0.05 -10.64
N TYR A 145 -6.25 -0.27 -9.35
CA TYR A 145 -7.45 -1.00 -8.93
C TYR A 145 -7.56 -2.39 -9.58
N ALA A 146 -6.47 -3.14 -9.61
CA ALA A 146 -6.43 -4.48 -10.19
C ALA A 146 -7.25 -5.48 -9.34
N ALA A 147 -8.32 -6.03 -9.94
CA ALA A 147 -9.19 -7.05 -9.36
C ALA A 147 -8.92 -8.45 -9.91
N GLU A 148 -8.31 -8.56 -11.09
CA GLU A 148 -7.82 -9.82 -11.66
C GLU A 148 -6.54 -9.52 -12.44
N ILE A 149 -5.56 -10.42 -12.37
CA ILE A 149 -4.27 -10.30 -13.07
C ILE A 149 -3.96 -11.63 -13.75
N THR A 150 -3.69 -11.58 -15.05
CA THR A 150 -3.22 -12.74 -15.82
C THR A 150 -1.96 -12.35 -16.60
N LYS A 151 -0.88 -13.10 -16.42
CA LYS A 151 0.41 -12.87 -17.11
C LYS A 151 0.63 -13.93 -18.18
N ASN A 152 0.90 -13.50 -19.42
CA ASN A 152 1.22 -14.34 -20.55
C ASN A 152 2.44 -13.77 -21.30
N GLY A 153 3.61 -14.39 -21.12
CA GLY A 153 4.86 -13.84 -21.66
C GLY A 153 5.13 -12.45 -21.10
N ASP A 154 5.38 -11.47 -21.94
CA ASP A 154 5.62 -10.08 -21.55
C ASP A 154 4.31 -9.25 -21.43
N GLU A 155 3.15 -9.84 -21.77
CA GLU A 155 1.85 -9.18 -21.65
C GLU A 155 1.20 -9.51 -20.30
N VAL A 156 0.68 -8.47 -19.65
CA VAL A 156 -0.15 -8.58 -18.44
C VAL A 156 -1.55 -8.08 -18.76
N THR A 157 -2.54 -8.93 -18.58
CA THR A 157 -3.96 -8.57 -18.71
C THR A 157 -4.54 -8.35 -17.32
N VAL A 158 -5.12 -7.18 -17.11
CA VAL A 158 -5.66 -6.77 -15.80
C VAL A 158 -7.13 -6.38 -15.96
N LYS A 159 -7.97 -6.90 -15.06
CA LYS A 159 -9.33 -6.41 -14.87
C LYS A 159 -9.28 -5.30 -13.82
N ARG A 160 -9.43 -4.07 -14.29
CA ARG A 160 -9.47 -2.88 -13.46
C ARG A 160 -10.89 -2.62 -12.97
N MET A 161 -11.06 -2.48 -11.66
CA MET A 161 -12.35 -2.12 -11.06
C MET A 161 -12.67 -0.63 -11.27
N LEU A 162 -13.94 -0.33 -11.57
CA LEU A 162 -14.51 1.02 -11.64
C LEU A 162 -15.72 1.09 -10.70
N GLU A 163 -16.30 2.27 -10.52
CA GLU A 163 -17.46 2.46 -9.65
C GLU A 163 -18.71 1.68 -10.14
N ASP A 164 -18.90 1.61 -11.44
CA ASP A 164 -20.07 1.02 -12.09
C ASP A 164 -19.75 -0.20 -12.97
N GLY A 165 -18.54 -0.77 -12.84
CA GLY A 165 -18.15 -1.91 -13.64
C GLY A 165 -16.65 -2.19 -13.63
N TYR A 166 -16.12 -2.63 -14.75
CA TYR A 166 -14.69 -2.94 -14.90
C TYR A 166 -14.20 -2.71 -16.33
N MET A 167 -12.90 -2.54 -16.45
CA MET A 167 -12.20 -2.51 -17.74
C MET A 167 -11.16 -3.64 -17.79
N THR A 168 -11.08 -4.34 -18.91
CA THR A 168 -9.97 -5.26 -19.18
C THR A 168 -8.90 -4.52 -19.97
N ILE A 169 -7.72 -4.38 -19.38
CA ILE A 169 -6.59 -3.62 -19.92
C ILE A 169 -5.42 -4.56 -20.12
N LYS A 170 -4.73 -4.46 -21.26
CA LYS A 170 -3.48 -5.16 -21.54
C LYS A 170 -2.32 -4.18 -21.46
N VAL A 171 -1.24 -4.59 -20.82
CA VAL A 171 -0.02 -3.81 -20.68
C VAL A 171 1.19 -4.71 -20.90
N GLN A 172 2.26 -4.13 -21.44
CA GLN A 172 3.55 -4.82 -21.53
C GLN A 172 4.38 -4.57 -20.29
N THR A 173 5.17 -5.56 -19.88
CA THR A 173 6.20 -5.36 -18.85
C THR A 173 7.37 -4.53 -19.40
N PRO A 174 8.09 -3.74 -18.55
CA PRO A 174 7.84 -3.56 -17.13
C PRO A 174 6.63 -2.66 -16.89
N CYS A 175 5.87 -2.95 -15.86
CA CYS A 175 4.68 -2.15 -15.51
C CYS A 175 4.46 -2.08 -13.99
N LEU A 176 3.63 -1.13 -13.54
CA LEU A 176 3.22 -1.04 -12.15
C LEU A 176 1.71 -1.31 -12.03
N LEU A 177 1.35 -2.13 -11.04
CA LEU A 177 -0.04 -2.47 -10.73
C LEU A 177 -0.37 -2.07 -9.29
N THR A 178 -1.53 -1.42 -9.08
CA THR A 178 -2.06 -1.24 -7.73
C THR A 178 -3.23 -2.20 -7.50
N CYS A 179 -3.15 -2.97 -6.41
CA CYS A 179 -4.04 -4.08 -6.11
C CYS A 179 -5.12 -3.69 -5.10
N ILE A 180 -6.28 -4.30 -5.22
CA ILE A 180 -7.41 -4.11 -4.32
C ILE A 180 -7.78 -5.41 -3.62
N LYS A 181 -8.58 -5.31 -2.56
CA LYS A 181 -9.01 -6.45 -1.74
C LYS A 181 -9.70 -7.56 -2.55
N GLU A 182 -10.46 -7.20 -3.58
CA GLU A 182 -11.21 -8.13 -4.42
C GLU A 182 -10.33 -9.06 -5.27
N LEU A 183 -9.03 -8.77 -5.36
CA LEU A 183 -8.08 -9.54 -6.18
C LEU A 183 -7.87 -10.98 -5.66
N ASN A 184 -7.76 -11.15 -4.35
CA ASN A 184 -7.47 -12.45 -3.73
C ASN A 184 -7.62 -12.41 -2.19
N GLU A 185 -7.53 -13.58 -1.58
CA GLU A 185 -7.31 -13.74 -0.15
C GLU A 185 -5.84 -14.07 0.12
N PRO A 186 -5.13 -13.25 0.92
CA PRO A 186 -3.74 -13.52 1.28
C PRO A 186 -3.56 -14.83 2.04
N ARG A 187 -2.52 -15.59 1.67
CA ARG A 187 -2.17 -16.83 2.38
C ARG A 187 -1.63 -16.55 3.77
N TYR A 188 -1.76 -17.52 4.66
CA TYR A 188 -1.09 -17.50 5.96
C TYR A 188 0.38 -17.91 5.82
N MET A 189 1.20 -17.44 6.76
CA MET A 189 2.56 -17.95 6.93
C MET A 189 2.53 -19.42 7.33
N SER A 190 3.37 -20.24 6.70
CA SER A 190 3.57 -21.62 7.15
C SER A 190 4.56 -21.67 8.31
N VAL A 191 4.48 -22.71 9.14
CA VAL A 191 5.45 -22.91 10.24
C VAL A 191 6.88 -22.97 9.70
N GLY A 192 7.12 -23.71 8.61
CA GLY A 192 8.43 -23.75 7.94
C GLY A 192 8.86 -22.37 7.46
N GLY A 193 7.95 -21.63 6.79
CA GLY A 193 8.22 -20.29 6.29
C GLY A 193 8.64 -19.29 7.39
N VAL A 194 8.07 -19.39 8.59
CA VAL A 194 8.47 -18.55 9.74
C VAL A 194 9.93 -18.82 10.14
N PHE A 195 10.35 -20.08 10.18
CA PHE A 195 11.75 -20.42 10.48
C PHE A 195 12.69 -19.98 9.35
N GLU A 196 12.33 -20.26 8.10
CA GLU A 196 13.14 -19.95 6.93
C GLU A 196 13.31 -18.43 6.71
N ALA A 197 12.32 -17.63 7.09
CA ALA A 197 12.34 -16.18 6.93
C ALA A 197 13.58 -15.52 7.57
N TYR A 198 14.08 -16.07 8.67
CA TYR A 198 15.26 -15.52 9.35
C TYR A 198 16.57 -15.78 8.57
N GLY A 199 16.60 -16.80 7.75
CA GLY A 199 17.74 -17.11 6.85
C GLY A 199 17.70 -16.35 5.53
N LYS A 200 16.56 -15.75 5.16
CA LYS A 200 16.41 -15.01 3.91
C LYS A 200 17.02 -13.60 4.00
N PRO A 201 17.51 -13.04 2.87
CA PRO A 201 18.11 -11.70 2.84
C PRO A 201 17.09 -10.62 3.25
N LEU A 202 17.50 -9.75 4.18
CA LEU A 202 16.83 -8.51 4.51
C LEU A 202 17.90 -7.42 4.57
N THR A 203 17.86 -6.51 3.61
CA THR A 203 18.84 -5.44 3.45
C THR A 203 18.22 -4.09 3.80
N THR A 204 18.94 -3.25 4.51
CA THR A 204 18.54 -1.86 4.76
C THR A 204 19.23 -0.95 3.76
N LEU A 205 18.46 -0.10 3.08
CA LEU A 205 18.94 0.98 2.23
C LEU A 205 18.76 2.30 2.99
N GLY A 206 19.86 2.95 3.31
CA GLY A 206 19.90 4.26 3.95
C GLY A 206 19.99 5.41 2.95
N TYR A 207 20.12 6.63 3.47
CA TYR A 207 20.30 7.82 2.63
C TYR A 207 21.59 7.73 1.77
N GLU A 208 22.69 7.25 2.34
CA GLU A 208 23.98 7.10 1.66
C GLU A 208 23.92 6.13 0.46
N ASP A 209 23.02 5.13 0.52
CA ASP A 209 22.85 4.15 -0.57
C ASP A 209 22.06 4.71 -1.75
N LEU A 210 21.25 5.76 -1.51
CA LEU A 210 20.34 6.33 -2.50
C LEU A 210 20.69 7.76 -2.94
N LYS A 211 21.58 8.46 -2.24
CA LYS A 211 21.85 9.89 -2.44
C LYS A 211 22.32 10.30 -3.83
N ASP A 212 22.92 9.36 -4.56
CA ASP A 212 23.45 9.60 -5.91
C ASP A 212 22.39 9.35 -7.01
N ASP A 213 21.20 8.87 -6.65
CA ASP A 213 20.08 8.75 -7.59
C ASP A 213 19.49 10.15 -7.90
N PRO A 214 19.21 10.47 -9.16
CA PRO A 214 18.68 11.78 -9.57
C PRO A 214 17.35 12.17 -8.90
N LEU A 215 16.58 11.20 -8.39
CA LEU A 215 15.34 11.44 -7.67
C LEU A 215 15.56 11.87 -6.21
N ILE A 216 16.77 11.71 -5.67
CA ILE A 216 17.09 12.02 -4.28
C ILE A 216 17.74 13.41 -4.19
N ASP A 217 16.93 14.38 -3.80
CA ASP A 217 17.35 15.73 -3.49
C ASP A 217 16.88 16.11 -2.09
N ALA A 218 17.75 16.66 -1.27
CA ALA A 218 17.44 17.06 0.10
C ALA A 218 16.28 18.08 0.21
N THR A 219 15.95 18.77 -0.88
CA THR A 219 14.84 19.71 -0.97
C THR A 219 13.50 19.05 -1.39
N THR A 220 13.54 17.79 -1.85
CA THR A 220 12.36 17.07 -2.37
C THR A 220 12.03 15.79 -1.60
N ILE A 221 12.81 15.48 -0.55
CA ILE A 221 12.59 14.31 0.32
C ILE A 221 12.33 14.73 1.77
N GLY A 222 11.76 13.79 2.54
CA GLY A 222 11.47 14.02 3.96
C GLY A 222 10.42 15.09 4.21
N LEU A 223 10.31 15.55 5.46
CA LEU A 223 9.35 16.56 5.86
C LEU A 223 9.55 17.90 5.12
N LYS A 224 10.80 18.30 4.90
CA LYS A 224 11.11 19.57 4.24
C LYS A 224 10.79 19.55 2.75
N GLY A 225 10.95 18.40 2.11
CA GLY A 225 10.66 18.21 0.69
C GLY A 225 9.21 17.86 0.39
N SER A 226 8.38 17.73 1.42
CA SER A 226 6.96 17.38 1.29
C SER A 226 6.12 18.62 0.95
N PRO A 227 5.46 18.67 -0.23
CA PRO A 227 4.54 19.76 -0.56
C PRO A 227 3.32 19.83 0.38
N THR A 228 2.96 18.70 1.02
CA THR A 228 1.81 18.61 1.92
C THR A 228 2.26 18.55 3.38
N ASN A 229 1.69 19.40 4.23
CA ASN A 229 1.97 19.43 5.66
C ASN A 229 0.67 19.33 6.46
N ILE A 230 0.69 18.54 7.56
CA ILE A 230 -0.45 18.43 8.46
C ILE A 230 -0.56 19.73 9.26
N PHE A 231 -1.64 20.46 9.02
CA PHE A 231 -1.93 21.70 9.77
C PHE A 231 -2.49 21.40 11.16
N LYS A 232 -3.42 20.43 11.27
CA LYS A 232 -4.09 20.08 12.53
C LYS A 232 -4.63 18.66 12.47
N SER A 233 -4.40 17.88 13.51
CA SER A 233 -5.07 16.60 13.76
C SER A 233 -6.11 16.76 14.88
N PHE A 234 -7.26 16.11 14.73
CA PHE A 234 -8.28 16.09 15.76
C PHE A 234 -9.09 14.80 15.68
N THR A 235 -9.64 14.39 16.81
CA THR A 235 -10.60 13.28 16.84
C THR A 235 -11.99 13.83 16.49
N PRO A 236 -12.67 13.27 15.49
CA PRO A 236 -14.04 13.69 15.18
C PRO A 236 -14.94 13.55 16.42
N PRO A 237 -15.90 14.49 16.64
CA PRO A 237 -16.84 14.35 17.72
C PRO A 237 -17.66 13.08 17.55
N GLN A 238 -18.03 12.46 18.68
CA GLN A 238 -18.92 11.30 18.63
C GLN A 238 -20.21 11.66 17.91
N LYS A 239 -20.68 10.76 17.04
CA LYS A 239 -21.98 10.91 16.41
C LYS A 239 -23.04 10.95 17.50
N GLY A 240 -23.99 11.88 17.39
CA GLY A 240 -25.13 11.96 18.28
C GLY A 240 -26.02 10.74 18.24
N VAL A 241 -27.01 10.71 19.11
CA VAL A 241 -28.05 9.67 19.10
C VAL A 241 -28.75 9.71 17.74
N GLY A 242 -28.75 8.60 17.02
CA GLY A 242 -29.46 8.51 15.73
C GLY A 242 -30.97 8.73 15.87
N MET A 243 -31.65 8.91 14.75
CA MET A 243 -33.11 8.96 14.70
C MET A 243 -33.64 7.54 14.47
N MET A 244 -34.47 7.04 15.40
CA MET A 244 -35.23 5.82 15.19
C MET A 244 -36.50 6.18 14.41
N LEU A 245 -36.72 5.50 13.28
CA LEU A 245 -37.95 5.64 12.52
C LEU A 245 -38.95 4.56 12.97
N GLU A 246 -40.09 4.98 13.47
CA GLU A 246 -41.15 4.12 13.89
C GLU A 246 -42.24 4.00 12.82
N GLY A 247 -42.88 2.82 12.71
CA GLY A 247 -43.92 2.53 11.75
C GLY A 247 -43.75 1.14 11.13
N ASP A 248 -44.70 0.76 10.24
CA ASP A 248 -44.54 -0.42 9.42
C ASP A 248 -43.46 -0.25 8.37
N GLY A 249 -43.06 -1.34 7.68
CA GLY A 249 -41.93 -1.34 6.75
C GLY A 249 -42.12 -0.32 5.61
N LYS A 250 -43.34 -0.13 5.08
CA LYS A 250 -43.61 0.80 3.98
C LYS A 250 -43.54 2.25 4.44
N GLU A 251 -44.20 2.57 5.54
CA GLU A 251 -44.22 3.91 6.12
C GLU A 251 -42.81 4.36 6.53
N THR A 252 -42.03 3.45 7.12
CA THR A 252 -40.62 3.71 7.50
C THR A 252 -39.74 3.97 6.29
N CYS A 253 -39.93 3.20 5.20
CA CYS A 253 -39.19 3.43 3.94
C CYS A 253 -39.55 4.79 3.31
N GLU A 254 -40.81 5.18 3.30
CA GLU A 254 -41.25 6.47 2.76
C GLU A 254 -40.65 7.65 3.58
N LYS A 255 -40.66 7.54 4.91
CA LYS A 255 -40.03 8.52 5.81
C LYS A 255 -38.52 8.63 5.57
N LEU A 256 -37.82 7.46 5.45
CA LEU A 256 -36.39 7.43 5.18
C LEU A 256 -36.06 8.08 3.83
N ALA A 257 -36.79 7.71 2.77
CA ALA A 257 -36.61 8.29 1.44
C ALA A 257 -36.81 9.80 1.45
N GLY A 258 -37.85 10.29 2.14
CA GLY A 258 -38.10 11.74 2.31
C GLY A 258 -36.94 12.46 3.03
N ILE A 259 -36.35 11.84 4.08
CA ILE A 259 -35.22 12.40 4.81
C ILE A 259 -33.95 12.45 3.91
N LEU A 260 -33.72 11.40 3.14
CA LEU A 260 -32.55 11.33 2.23
C LEU A 260 -32.68 12.35 1.10
N ALA A 261 -33.90 12.46 0.50
CA ALA A 261 -34.18 13.45 -0.54
C ALA A 261 -34.01 14.89 -0.01
N ALA A 262 -34.52 15.19 1.20
CA ALA A 262 -34.37 16.50 1.82
C ALA A 262 -32.90 16.88 2.11
N LYS A 263 -32.02 15.90 2.24
CA LYS A 263 -30.57 16.06 2.41
C LYS A 263 -29.79 15.99 1.10
N HIS A 264 -30.45 15.88 -0.04
CA HIS A 264 -29.83 15.72 -1.37
C HIS A 264 -28.87 14.54 -1.45
N ILE A 265 -29.16 13.44 -0.77
CA ILE A 265 -28.39 12.18 -0.83
C ILE A 265 -28.90 11.30 -1.96
N ILE A 266 -30.20 11.36 -2.23
CA ILE A 266 -30.89 10.70 -3.36
C ILE A 266 -31.73 11.74 -4.10
#